data_17b67b28669551e416676bd2198acdcd
#
_entry.id   17b67b28669551e416676bd2198acdcd
#
_cell.length_a   1.000
_cell.length_b   1.000
_cell.length_c   1.000
_cell.angle_alpha   90.00
_cell.angle_beta   90.00
_cell.angle_gamma   90.00
#
_symmetry.space_group_name_H-M   'P 1'
#
loop_
_entity.id
_entity.type
_entity.pdbx_description
1 polymer ?
#
loop_
_entity_poly.entity_id
_entity_poly.type
_entity_poly.pdbx_seq_one_letter_code
_entity_poly.pdbx_strand_id
1 'polypeptide(L)'
;IFKKMKSLGFEVMHVYGLTETYGHVTQCAWNEEWNELEEEKQNEIKARQGVRYPNTEGVTVMDPETMKEVPRDGKTIGEIMIRGNVVMKGYFKDKDATEKAMKGGWFHTGDLAVMYQDGYVKIQDRSKDIIISGGENISSIEIENTLAKHPSVSIAAVVSKPDEKW
;
A
#
# COMPACT_ATOMS: atom_id res chain seq x y z
N ILE A 1 11.21 2.95 12.29
CA ILE A 1 10.19 3.61 13.12
C ILE A 1 9.70 2.63 14.19
N PHE A 2 9.17 1.43 13.87
CA PHE A 2 8.58 0.47 14.83
C PHE A 2 9.52 0.10 15.97
N LYS A 3 10.78 -0.24 15.66
CA LYS A 3 11.80 -0.55 16.66
C LYS A 3 12.00 0.59 17.68
N LYS A 4 12.07 1.84 17.19
CA LYS A 4 12.23 3.02 18.05
C LYS A 4 10.98 3.26 18.92
N MET A 5 9.77 3.07 18.39
CA MET A 5 8.54 3.22 19.16
C MET A 5 8.44 2.13 20.24
N LYS A 6 8.77 0.88 19.90
CA LYS A 6 8.82 -0.23 20.87
C LYS A 6 9.80 0.06 22.01
N SER A 7 10.99 0.59 21.73
CA SER A 7 11.97 0.95 22.77
C SER A 7 11.50 2.06 23.71
N LEU A 8 10.49 2.84 23.29
CA LEU A 8 9.84 3.87 24.10
C LEU A 8 8.58 3.36 24.81
N GLY A 9 8.28 2.06 24.72
CA GLY A 9 7.13 1.43 25.37
C GLY A 9 5.80 1.58 24.61
N PHE A 10 5.82 2.02 23.34
CA PHE A 10 4.62 2.12 22.51
C PHE A 10 4.39 0.86 21.70
N GLU A 11 3.15 0.39 21.69
CA GLU A 11 2.66 -0.57 20.70
C GLU A 11 2.04 0.20 19.53
N VAL A 12 2.55 -0.05 18.33
CA VAL A 12 2.09 0.62 17.11
C VAL A 12 1.40 -0.38 16.22
N MET A 13 0.14 -0.10 15.88
CA MET A 13 -0.61 -0.82 14.88
C MET A 13 -0.60 -0.02 13.57
N HIS A 14 -0.13 -0.62 12.50
CA HIS A 14 -0.18 -0.01 11.19
C HIS A 14 -1.58 -0.16 10.61
N VAL A 15 -2.14 0.93 10.11
CA VAL A 15 -3.44 0.99 9.47
C VAL A 15 -3.33 1.72 8.14
N TYR A 16 -4.25 1.46 7.21
CA TYR A 16 -4.34 2.17 5.95
C TYR A 16 -5.78 2.56 5.64
N GLY A 17 -5.94 3.72 5.10
CA GLY A 17 -7.19 4.28 4.61
C GLY A 17 -6.97 5.65 4.00
N LEU A 18 -8.00 6.20 3.39
CA LEU A 18 -8.00 7.47 2.68
C LEU A 18 -9.18 8.32 3.16
N THR A 19 -9.18 9.59 2.80
CA THR A 19 -10.33 10.48 3.01
C THR A 19 -11.58 9.93 2.32
N GLU A 20 -11.40 9.33 1.15
CA GLU A 20 -12.43 8.70 0.34
C GLU A 20 -13.05 7.45 0.97
N THR A 21 -12.42 6.90 2.02
CA THR A 21 -12.90 5.72 2.74
C THR A 21 -13.33 6.03 4.18
N TYR A 22 -13.44 7.31 4.55
CA TYR A 22 -13.87 7.76 5.88
C TYR A 22 -13.05 7.17 7.05
N GLY A 23 -11.79 6.86 6.83
CA GLY A 23 -10.91 6.28 7.82
C GLY A 23 -10.22 5.03 7.32
N HIS A 24 -9.71 4.21 8.24
CA HIS A 24 -8.95 3.04 7.88
C HIS A 24 -9.82 1.89 7.39
N VAL A 25 -9.34 1.20 6.38
CA VAL A 25 -9.97 0.04 5.74
C VAL A 25 -9.16 -1.24 5.90
N THR A 26 -7.90 -1.10 6.31
CA THR A 26 -7.06 -2.23 6.71
C THR A 26 -6.37 -1.94 8.03
N GLN A 27 -5.99 -3.00 8.73
CA GLN A 27 -5.14 -2.97 9.90
C GLN A 27 -4.16 -4.12 9.89
N CYS A 28 -2.94 -3.88 10.34
CA CYS A 28 -1.96 -4.93 10.54
C CYS A 28 -2.27 -5.67 11.84
N ALA A 29 -3.33 -6.51 11.81
CA ALA A 29 -3.67 -7.37 12.94
C ALA A 29 -2.48 -8.28 13.27
N TRP A 30 -2.12 -8.36 14.55
CA TRP A 30 -0.99 -9.16 14.97
C TRP A 30 -1.42 -10.60 15.27
N ASN A 31 -0.67 -11.58 14.76
CA ASN A 31 -0.83 -12.97 15.12
C ASN A 31 0.19 -13.30 16.22
N GLU A 32 -0.24 -13.93 17.31
CA GLU A 32 0.62 -14.27 18.44
C GLU A 32 1.79 -15.19 18.06
N GLU A 33 1.60 -16.07 17.07
CA GLU A 33 2.67 -16.91 16.54
C GLU A 33 3.89 -16.13 16.02
N TRP A 34 3.69 -14.88 15.61
CA TRP A 34 4.77 -14.03 15.11
C TRP A 34 5.67 -13.49 16.22
N ASN A 35 5.29 -13.66 17.50
CA ASN A 35 6.15 -13.31 18.62
C ASN A 35 7.42 -14.16 18.67
N GLU A 36 7.37 -15.39 18.11
CA GLU A 36 8.50 -16.30 18.03
C GLU A 36 9.49 -15.98 16.88
N LEU A 37 9.11 -15.06 15.98
CA LEU A 37 9.97 -14.67 14.86
C LEU A 37 11.07 -13.71 15.33
N GLU A 38 12.18 -13.72 14.58
CA GLU A 38 13.24 -12.72 14.74
C GLU A 38 12.71 -11.28 14.63
N GLU A 39 13.27 -10.36 15.40
CA GLU A 39 12.80 -8.96 15.49
C GLU A 39 12.71 -8.28 14.11
N GLU A 40 13.65 -8.57 13.21
CA GLU A 40 13.64 -8.02 11.86
C GLU A 40 12.42 -8.46 11.07
N LYS A 41 12.07 -9.74 11.18
CA LYS A 41 10.88 -10.31 10.53
C LYS A 41 9.59 -9.76 11.11
N GLN A 42 9.53 -9.60 12.43
CA GLN A 42 8.39 -8.94 13.09
C GLN A 42 8.21 -7.50 12.56
N ASN A 43 9.29 -6.75 12.40
CA ASN A 43 9.25 -5.38 11.88
C ASN A 43 8.82 -5.32 10.41
N GLU A 44 9.23 -6.28 9.57
CA GLU A 44 8.74 -6.41 8.19
C GLU A 44 7.23 -6.65 8.14
N ILE A 45 6.70 -7.52 9.00
CA ILE A 45 5.26 -7.78 9.07
C ILE A 45 4.51 -6.56 9.56
N LYS A 46 4.99 -5.89 10.61
CA LYS A 46 4.39 -4.65 11.15
C LYS A 46 4.38 -3.50 10.14
N ALA A 47 5.28 -3.52 9.16
CA ALA A 47 5.31 -2.53 8.10
C ALA A 47 4.24 -2.74 7.01
N ARG A 48 3.54 -3.89 7.00
CA ARG A 48 2.43 -4.12 6.07
C ARG A 48 1.20 -3.31 6.49
N GLN A 49 0.34 -2.95 5.53
CA GLN A 49 -0.93 -2.27 5.80
C GLN A 49 -1.97 -3.22 6.39
N GLY A 50 -1.71 -4.53 6.31
CA GLY A 50 -2.49 -5.54 6.98
C GLY A 50 -3.66 -6.08 6.19
N VAL A 51 -4.67 -6.54 6.91
CA VAL A 51 -5.86 -7.19 6.37
C VAL A 51 -7.07 -6.27 6.43
N ARG A 52 -8.09 -6.60 5.67
CA ARG A 52 -9.37 -5.88 5.61
C ARG A 52 -9.97 -5.68 7.01
N TYR A 53 -10.36 -4.45 7.30
CA TYR A 53 -11.08 -4.12 8.53
C TYR A 53 -12.55 -4.59 8.47
N PRO A 54 -13.16 -5.04 9.58
CA PRO A 54 -14.49 -5.65 9.58
C PRO A 54 -15.62 -4.79 8.99
N ASN A 55 -15.53 -3.47 9.08
CA ASN A 55 -16.56 -2.55 8.55
C ASN A 55 -16.47 -2.34 7.03
N THR A 56 -15.46 -2.90 6.36
CA THR A 56 -15.23 -2.76 4.92
C THR A 56 -15.69 -4.04 4.22
N GLU A 57 -16.48 -3.92 3.16
CA GLU A 57 -17.02 -5.08 2.43
C GLU A 57 -15.93 -5.84 1.68
N GLY A 58 -15.03 -5.12 1.01
CA GLY A 58 -13.92 -5.72 0.26
C GLY A 58 -12.70 -4.82 0.21
N VAL A 59 -11.53 -5.43 0.40
CA VAL A 59 -10.21 -4.86 0.08
C VAL A 59 -9.43 -5.94 -0.63
N THR A 60 -8.93 -5.64 -1.82
CA THR A 60 -8.13 -6.58 -2.61
C THR A 60 -7.12 -5.82 -3.45
N VAL A 61 -6.21 -6.54 -4.10
CA VAL A 61 -5.25 -5.99 -5.06
C VAL A 61 -5.59 -6.53 -6.43
N MET A 62 -5.84 -5.64 -7.39
CA MET A 62 -6.25 -5.99 -8.74
C MET A 62 -5.38 -5.31 -9.79
N ASP A 63 -5.31 -5.92 -10.94
CA ASP A 63 -4.88 -5.25 -12.15
C ASP A 63 -5.97 -4.23 -12.57
N PRO A 64 -5.65 -2.93 -12.63
CA PRO A 64 -6.66 -1.87 -12.85
C PRO A 64 -7.27 -1.86 -14.26
N GLU A 65 -6.65 -2.54 -15.23
CA GLU A 65 -7.15 -2.62 -16.59
C GLU A 65 -8.11 -3.80 -16.76
N THR A 66 -7.70 -4.96 -16.28
CA THR A 66 -8.45 -6.21 -16.44
C THR A 66 -9.47 -6.45 -15.33
N MET A 67 -9.37 -5.72 -14.22
CA MET A 67 -10.19 -5.88 -13.00
C MET A 67 -10.14 -7.30 -12.43
N LYS A 68 -9.01 -7.99 -12.61
CA LYS A 68 -8.76 -9.30 -12.02
C LYS A 68 -7.84 -9.17 -10.81
N GLU A 69 -8.12 -9.96 -9.77
CA GLU A 69 -7.22 -10.06 -8.62
C GLU A 69 -5.84 -10.57 -9.05
N VAL A 70 -4.80 -9.93 -8.52
CA VAL A 70 -3.42 -10.41 -8.71
C VAL A 70 -3.17 -11.64 -7.83
N PRO A 71 -2.19 -12.49 -8.19
CA PRO A 71 -1.75 -13.58 -7.32
C PRO A 71 -1.35 -13.08 -5.93
N ARG A 72 -1.70 -13.87 -4.89
CA ARG A 72 -1.32 -13.57 -3.50
C ARG A 72 0.09 -14.08 -3.18
N ASP A 73 1.05 -13.70 -4.01
CA ASP A 73 2.44 -14.18 -3.96
C ASP A 73 3.40 -13.21 -3.24
N GLY A 74 2.88 -12.04 -2.84
CA GLY A 74 3.67 -10.98 -2.23
C GLY A 74 4.66 -10.30 -3.19
N LYS A 75 4.49 -10.47 -4.49
CA LYS A 75 5.39 -9.97 -5.55
C LYS A 75 4.65 -9.28 -6.68
N THR A 76 3.56 -9.87 -7.16
CA THR A 76 2.78 -9.31 -8.27
C THR A 76 2.10 -8.03 -7.82
N ILE A 77 2.46 -6.94 -8.48
CA ILE A 77 1.94 -5.60 -8.18
C ILE A 77 0.58 -5.41 -8.85
N GLY A 78 -0.35 -4.82 -8.12
CA GLY A 78 -1.63 -4.32 -8.62
C GLY A 78 -2.06 -3.09 -7.83
N GLU A 79 -3.21 -2.55 -8.13
CA GLU A 79 -3.81 -1.43 -7.40
C GLU A 79 -4.70 -1.94 -6.26
N ILE A 80 -4.64 -1.27 -5.11
CA ILE A 80 -5.57 -1.54 -4.01
C ILE A 80 -6.97 -1.08 -4.44
N MET A 81 -7.91 -2.00 -4.39
CA MET A 81 -9.32 -1.77 -4.69
C MET A 81 -10.16 -1.95 -3.43
N ILE A 82 -11.06 -1.00 -3.19
CA ILE A 82 -11.88 -0.98 -1.99
C ILE A 82 -13.36 -0.96 -2.37
N ARG A 83 -14.18 -1.70 -1.61
CA ARG A 83 -15.63 -1.67 -1.74
C ARG A 83 -16.29 -1.73 -0.37
N GLY A 84 -17.41 -1.00 -0.23
CA GLY A 84 -18.22 -1.02 0.98
C GLY A 84 -18.84 0.33 1.33
N ASN A 85 -19.62 0.35 2.38
CA ASN A 85 -20.36 1.53 2.84
C ASN A 85 -19.48 2.68 3.33
N VAL A 86 -18.21 2.42 3.60
CA VAL A 86 -17.22 3.41 4.04
C VAL A 86 -16.66 4.23 2.87
N VAL A 87 -16.86 3.76 1.63
CA VAL A 87 -16.40 4.45 0.43
C VAL A 87 -17.31 5.64 0.14
N MET A 88 -16.72 6.78 -0.18
CA MET A 88 -17.44 8.00 -0.54
C MET A 88 -18.41 7.79 -1.72
N LYS A 89 -19.42 8.64 -1.83
CA LYS A 89 -20.33 8.65 -2.99
C LYS A 89 -19.65 9.18 -4.26
N GLY A 90 -18.65 10.01 -4.12
CA GLY A 90 -17.92 10.62 -5.23
C GLY A 90 -17.32 11.96 -4.88
N TYR A 91 -16.58 12.52 -5.81
CA TYR A 91 -15.99 13.85 -5.70
C TYR A 91 -17.03 14.94 -5.96
N PHE A 92 -16.99 15.98 -5.15
CA PHE A 92 -17.98 17.05 -5.22
C PHE A 92 -17.93 17.80 -6.56
N LYS A 93 -19.06 17.78 -7.28
CA LYS A 93 -19.20 18.41 -8.62
C LYS A 93 -18.18 17.96 -9.67
N ASP A 94 -17.58 16.78 -9.48
CA ASP A 94 -16.64 16.19 -10.44
C ASP A 94 -17.09 14.76 -10.78
N LYS A 95 -17.96 14.69 -11.78
CA LYS A 95 -18.55 13.41 -12.23
C LYS A 95 -17.50 12.53 -12.91
N ASP A 96 -16.65 13.13 -13.72
CA ASP A 96 -15.66 12.39 -14.51
C ASP A 96 -14.61 11.73 -13.60
N ALA A 97 -14.10 12.48 -12.61
CA ALA A 97 -13.20 11.91 -11.60
C ALA A 97 -13.90 10.83 -10.77
N THR A 98 -15.19 11.02 -10.45
CA THR A 98 -15.97 10.01 -9.69
C THR A 98 -16.14 8.73 -10.50
N GLU A 99 -16.56 8.81 -11.76
CA GLU A 99 -16.75 7.63 -12.63
C GLU A 99 -15.43 6.88 -12.83
N LYS A 100 -14.33 7.61 -13.02
CA LYS A 100 -13.00 7.00 -13.11
C LYS A 100 -12.61 6.27 -11.82
N ALA A 101 -12.81 6.92 -10.67
CA ALA A 101 -12.44 6.36 -9.38
C ALA A 101 -13.31 5.16 -8.94
N MET A 102 -14.53 5.02 -9.50
CA MET A 102 -15.50 3.96 -9.15
C MET A 102 -15.66 2.91 -10.27
N LYS A 103 -14.72 2.86 -11.19
CA LYS A 103 -14.78 1.93 -12.33
C LYS A 103 -14.91 0.49 -11.86
N GLY A 104 -15.78 -0.30 -12.52
CA GLY A 104 -15.98 -1.71 -12.22
C GLY A 104 -16.64 -2.01 -10.86
N GLY A 105 -17.21 -1.00 -10.18
CA GLY A 105 -17.87 -1.17 -8.88
C GLY A 105 -16.89 -1.24 -7.69
N TRP A 106 -15.64 -0.85 -7.91
CA TRP A 106 -14.60 -0.74 -6.89
C TRP A 106 -14.05 0.68 -6.86
N PHE A 107 -13.68 1.14 -5.68
CA PHE A 107 -12.94 2.38 -5.54
C PHE A 107 -11.45 2.13 -5.85
N HIS A 108 -10.95 2.82 -6.86
CA HIS A 108 -9.56 2.83 -7.29
C HIS A 108 -8.77 3.82 -6.42
N THR A 109 -7.87 3.30 -5.61
CA THR A 109 -7.12 4.13 -4.65
C THR A 109 -5.97 4.90 -5.28
N GLY A 110 -5.45 4.42 -6.41
CA GLY A 110 -4.20 4.90 -6.99
C GLY A 110 -2.95 4.42 -6.24
N ASP A 111 -3.09 3.59 -5.21
CA ASP A 111 -1.98 3.02 -4.45
C ASP A 111 -1.67 1.60 -4.95
N LEU A 112 -0.42 1.39 -5.36
CA LEU A 112 0.08 0.10 -5.84
C LEU A 112 0.56 -0.75 -4.66
N ALA A 113 0.20 -2.01 -4.69
CA ALA A 113 0.51 -2.94 -3.60
C ALA A 113 0.70 -4.36 -4.11
N VAL A 114 1.22 -5.19 -3.22
CA VAL A 114 1.21 -6.63 -3.34
C VAL A 114 0.32 -7.24 -2.27
N MET A 115 -0.24 -8.41 -2.52
CA MET A 115 -1.01 -9.18 -1.53
C MET A 115 -0.28 -10.48 -1.22
N TYR A 116 -0.21 -10.82 0.07
CA TYR A 116 0.37 -12.07 0.55
C TYR A 116 -0.70 -13.16 0.66
N GLN A 117 -0.28 -14.42 0.77
CA GLN A 117 -1.18 -15.57 0.91
C GLN A 117 -2.10 -15.47 2.14
N ASP A 118 -1.60 -14.87 3.21
CA ASP A 118 -2.33 -14.60 4.45
C ASP A 118 -3.34 -13.43 4.34
N GLY A 119 -3.46 -12.82 3.14
CA GLY A 119 -4.36 -11.71 2.88
C GLY A 119 -3.82 -10.33 3.30
N TYR A 120 -2.60 -10.26 3.80
CA TYR A 120 -1.98 -8.99 4.16
C TYR A 120 -1.55 -8.22 2.92
N VAL A 121 -1.90 -6.94 2.88
CA VAL A 121 -1.52 -6.02 1.82
C VAL A 121 -0.25 -5.26 2.23
N LYS A 122 0.65 -5.04 1.28
CA LYS A 122 1.81 -4.17 1.45
C LYS A 122 1.89 -3.19 0.28
N ILE A 123 1.78 -1.90 0.59
CA ILE A 123 1.94 -0.82 -0.39
C ILE A 123 3.39 -0.80 -0.88
N GLN A 124 3.53 -0.63 -2.18
CA GLN A 124 4.81 -0.51 -2.86
C GLN A 124 5.07 0.94 -3.28
N ASP A 125 4.08 1.59 -3.90
CA ASP A 125 4.17 2.98 -4.34
C ASP A 125 2.78 3.53 -4.72
N ARG A 126 2.71 4.78 -5.17
CA ARG A 126 1.55 5.32 -5.87
C ARG A 126 1.68 5.10 -7.38
N SER A 127 0.57 4.87 -8.04
CA SER A 127 0.54 4.63 -9.50
C SER A 127 1.13 5.79 -10.32
N LYS A 128 1.01 7.02 -9.81
CA LYS A 128 1.57 8.23 -10.43
C LYS A 128 3.04 8.50 -10.09
N ASP A 129 3.56 7.86 -9.06
CA ASP A 129 4.92 8.09 -8.54
C ASP A 129 5.88 6.95 -8.91
N ILE A 130 5.34 5.81 -9.40
CA ILE A 130 6.17 4.71 -9.90
C ILE A 130 6.98 5.18 -11.11
N ILE A 131 8.26 4.85 -11.11
CA ILE A 131 9.17 5.22 -12.18
C ILE A 131 9.24 4.06 -13.16
N ILE A 132 8.99 4.33 -14.45
CA ILE A 132 9.14 3.34 -15.51
C ILE A 132 10.46 3.62 -16.21
N SER A 133 11.39 2.67 -16.19
CA SER A 133 12.69 2.79 -16.85
C SER A 133 13.03 1.47 -17.56
N GLY A 134 13.24 1.56 -18.88
CA GLY A 134 13.53 0.38 -19.69
C GLY A 134 12.47 -0.72 -19.67
N GLY A 135 11.20 -0.36 -19.35
CA GLY A 135 10.10 -1.31 -19.21
C GLY A 135 9.95 -1.93 -17.81
N GLU A 136 10.83 -1.56 -16.87
CA GLU A 136 10.77 -2.00 -15.47
C GLU A 136 10.08 -0.96 -14.59
N ASN A 137 9.24 -1.44 -13.67
CA ASN A 137 8.60 -0.62 -12.66
C ASN A 137 9.52 -0.49 -11.44
N ILE A 138 9.94 0.72 -11.15
CA ILE A 138 10.85 1.04 -10.05
C ILE A 138 10.07 1.81 -8.98
N SER A 139 10.00 1.27 -7.78
CA SER A 139 9.40 1.95 -6.64
C SER A 139 10.33 3.04 -6.10
N SER A 140 9.82 4.27 -6.07
CA SER A 140 10.52 5.40 -5.43
C SER A 140 10.74 5.13 -3.94
N ILE A 141 9.72 4.60 -3.27
CA ILE A 141 9.74 4.27 -1.84
C ILE A 141 10.80 3.20 -1.52
N GLU A 142 10.99 2.19 -2.36
CA GLU A 142 12.00 1.15 -2.13
C GLU A 142 13.42 1.72 -2.16
N ILE A 143 13.69 2.59 -3.13
CA ILE A 143 14.99 3.26 -3.23
C ILE A 143 15.19 4.20 -2.05
N GLU A 144 14.21 5.02 -1.69
CA GLU A 144 14.25 5.93 -0.54
C GLU A 144 14.52 5.18 0.76
N ASN A 145 13.82 4.06 0.99
CA ASN A 145 14.04 3.21 2.16
C ASN A 145 15.44 2.60 2.19
N THR A 146 16.00 2.29 1.03
CA THR A 146 17.37 1.76 0.93
C THR A 146 18.40 2.84 1.24
N LEU A 147 18.23 4.05 0.69
CA LEU A 147 19.09 5.20 0.96
C LEU A 147 19.03 5.62 2.44
N ALA A 148 17.84 5.58 3.05
CA ALA A 148 17.64 5.93 4.45
C ALA A 148 18.34 5.00 5.46
N LYS A 149 18.80 3.81 5.01
CA LYS A 149 19.63 2.91 5.84
C LYS A 149 21.05 3.40 6.00
N HIS A 150 21.52 4.30 5.13
CA HIS A 150 22.87 4.82 5.20
C HIS A 150 22.98 5.87 6.32
N PRO A 151 23.97 5.78 7.23
CA PRO A 151 24.04 6.64 8.42
C PRO A 151 24.21 8.13 8.12
N SER A 152 24.72 8.49 6.94
CA SER A 152 24.89 9.88 6.50
C SER A 152 23.69 10.43 5.73
N VAL A 153 22.63 9.65 5.52
CA VAL A 153 21.41 10.09 4.82
C VAL A 153 20.34 10.38 5.85
N SER A 154 19.93 11.64 5.94
CA SER A 154 18.85 12.08 6.83
C SER A 154 17.48 11.91 6.16
N ILE A 155 17.37 12.33 4.90
CA ILE A 155 16.17 12.24 4.08
C ILE A 155 16.61 11.99 2.64
N ALA A 156 15.86 11.16 1.92
CA ALA A 156 15.99 10.95 0.48
C ALA A 156 14.63 11.14 -0.18
N ALA A 157 14.61 11.69 -1.38
CA ALA A 157 13.44 11.74 -2.26
C ALA A 157 13.86 11.30 -3.66
N VAL A 158 13.12 10.36 -4.23
CA VAL A 158 13.37 9.80 -5.55
C VAL A 158 12.27 10.27 -6.50
N VAL A 159 12.66 10.86 -7.61
CA VAL A 159 11.74 11.37 -8.62
C VAL A 159 12.17 10.90 -10.01
N SER A 160 11.19 10.70 -10.89
CA SER A 160 11.47 10.40 -12.29
C SER A 160 12.04 11.62 -13.00
N LYS A 161 12.93 11.37 -13.94
CA LYS A 161 13.42 12.36 -14.90
C LYS A 161 13.22 11.81 -16.32
N PRO A 162 12.64 12.59 -17.24
CA PRO A 162 12.55 12.19 -18.64
C PRO A 162 13.94 11.87 -19.22
N ASP A 163 14.05 10.74 -19.92
CA ASP A 163 15.25 10.29 -20.61
C ASP A 163 14.88 9.73 -21.97
N GLU A 164 15.67 10.04 -23.01
CA GLU A 164 15.37 9.63 -24.39
C GLU A 164 15.53 8.11 -24.63
N LYS A 165 16.29 7.44 -23.77
CA LYS A 165 16.58 6.01 -23.88
C LYS A 165 15.81 5.17 -22.85
N TRP A 166 15.60 5.72 -21.69
CA TRP A 166 15.04 5.02 -20.50
C TRP A 166 13.73 5.66 -20.00
#